data_af3cf0c84325e4ae57dc436c212c9d45
#
_entry.id   af3cf0c84325e4ae57dc436c212c9d45
#
_cell.length_a   1.000
_cell.length_b   1.000
_cell.length_c   1.000
_cell.angle_alpha   90.00
_cell.angle_beta   90.00
_cell.angle_gamma   90.00
#
_symmetry.space_group_name_H-M   'P 1'
#
loop_
_entity.id
_entity.type
_entity.pdbx_description
1 polymer ?
#
loop_
_entity_poly.entity_id
_entity_poly.type
_entity_poly.pdbx_seq_one_letter_code
_entity_poly.pdbx_strand_id
1 'polypeptide(L)'
;MADPLLPESPLARARWAVTSWRLAAAMWMRAQYSYRASFLLTSAGNLLITSLDFAVLVLMFRHTDRLGGWSLPEVALLYATSAFALGAADLLVGSVDGLGGQIRSGALDTLLLRPAPALAMVCAERFTLRRLGRPLQSLLVLGWAVHRLPGRWSAAHLLMLGQLLVSGTVIFGALFVGGAAIQFWWGEAKEMQNSFTYGGATLLRYPPSIYARELVAGVTFGLPLAFVNWLPLSRILGRPDPLGLPAAFEYASPLAAALCAGAAGLAWRAGLRAYRGTGS
;
A
#
# COMPACT_ATOMS: atom_id res chain seq x y z
N MET A 1 -33.19 -7.72 -4.30
CA MET A 1 -33.41 -7.50 -5.72
C MET A 1 -32.03 -7.31 -6.36
N ALA A 2 -31.60 -8.18 -7.28
CA ALA A 2 -30.29 -8.01 -7.94
C ALA A 2 -30.37 -6.81 -8.86
N ASP A 3 -29.39 -5.91 -8.79
CA ASP A 3 -29.31 -4.75 -9.68
C ASP A 3 -29.11 -5.26 -11.12
N PRO A 4 -30.03 -4.98 -12.05
CA PRO A 4 -29.99 -5.49 -13.44
C PRO A 4 -28.77 -4.97 -14.22
N LEU A 5 -28.02 -4.01 -13.68
CA LEU A 5 -26.82 -3.44 -14.29
C LEU A 5 -25.53 -4.14 -13.83
N LEU A 6 -25.59 -5.05 -12.85
CA LEU A 6 -24.40 -5.77 -12.37
C LEU A 6 -24.05 -6.93 -13.32
N PRO A 7 -22.79 -7.02 -13.79
CA PRO A 7 -22.34 -8.16 -14.57
C PRO A 7 -22.52 -9.47 -13.79
N GLU A 8 -23.02 -10.52 -14.43
CA GLU A 8 -23.36 -11.78 -13.77
C GLU A 8 -22.13 -12.54 -13.26
N SER A 9 -21.01 -12.51 -14.00
CA SER A 9 -19.79 -13.26 -13.62
C SER A 9 -18.83 -12.46 -12.73
N PRO A 10 -18.09 -13.11 -11.82
CA PRO A 10 -17.07 -12.45 -10.99
C PRO A 10 -16.00 -11.75 -11.82
N LEU A 11 -15.58 -12.35 -12.94
CA LEU A 11 -14.58 -11.77 -13.85
C LEU A 11 -15.12 -10.52 -14.56
N ALA A 12 -16.39 -10.54 -14.98
CA ALA A 12 -17.01 -9.37 -15.60
C ALA A 12 -17.15 -8.23 -14.58
N ARG A 13 -17.47 -8.51 -13.31
CA ARG A 13 -17.50 -7.52 -12.22
C ARG A 13 -16.14 -6.90 -11.98
N ALA A 14 -15.07 -7.71 -11.96
CA ALA A 14 -13.71 -7.22 -11.80
C ALA A 14 -13.27 -6.32 -12.98
N ARG A 15 -13.55 -6.75 -14.22
CA ARG A 15 -13.29 -5.93 -15.41
C ARG A 15 -14.04 -4.61 -15.38
N TRP A 16 -15.29 -4.64 -15.00
CA TRP A 16 -16.13 -3.45 -14.88
C TRP A 16 -15.58 -2.48 -13.82
N ALA A 17 -15.17 -2.98 -12.64
CA ALA A 17 -14.56 -2.17 -11.60
C ALA A 17 -13.25 -1.51 -12.08
N VAL A 18 -12.36 -2.26 -12.74
CA VAL A 18 -11.11 -1.74 -13.31
C VAL A 18 -11.38 -0.69 -14.39
N THR A 19 -12.34 -0.95 -15.28
CA THR A 19 -12.69 0.00 -16.35
C THR A 19 -13.26 1.30 -15.76
N SER A 20 -14.17 1.20 -14.79
CA SER A 20 -14.75 2.36 -14.11
C SER A 20 -13.68 3.18 -13.39
N TRP A 21 -12.76 2.51 -12.66
CA TRP A 21 -11.63 3.16 -12.02
C TRP A 21 -10.73 3.89 -13.03
N ARG A 22 -10.36 3.22 -14.15
CA ARG A 22 -9.51 3.82 -15.20
C ARG A 22 -10.16 5.06 -15.83
N LEU A 23 -11.45 4.99 -16.13
CA LEU A 23 -12.17 6.13 -16.72
C LEU A 23 -12.23 7.31 -15.75
N ALA A 24 -12.55 7.06 -14.48
CA ALA A 24 -12.59 8.10 -13.45
C ALA A 24 -11.19 8.69 -13.19
N ALA A 25 -10.15 7.87 -13.08
CA ALA A 25 -8.77 8.32 -12.93
C ALA A 25 -8.31 9.15 -14.13
N ALA A 26 -8.65 8.73 -15.37
CA ALA A 26 -8.33 9.46 -16.59
C ALA A 26 -8.99 10.85 -16.63
N MET A 27 -10.21 10.97 -16.13
CA MET A 27 -10.91 12.25 -16.00
C MET A 27 -10.14 13.20 -15.05
N TRP A 28 -9.73 12.71 -13.88
CA TRP A 28 -8.96 13.49 -12.92
C TRP A 28 -7.57 13.85 -13.45
N MET A 29 -6.91 12.95 -14.18
CA MET A 29 -5.63 13.26 -14.84
C MET A 29 -5.77 14.41 -15.84
N ARG A 30 -6.79 14.40 -16.70
CA ARG A 30 -7.04 15.48 -17.66
C ARG A 30 -7.24 16.82 -16.95
N ALA A 31 -7.97 16.86 -15.85
CA ALA A 31 -8.15 18.05 -15.04
C ALA A 31 -6.83 18.62 -14.48
N GLN A 32 -5.89 17.76 -14.09
CA GLN A 32 -4.57 18.20 -13.58
C GLN A 32 -3.67 18.82 -14.66
N TYR A 33 -3.77 18.37 -15.90
CA TYR A 33 -3.00 18.96 -17.00
C TYR A 33 -3.32 20.44 -17.27
N SER A 34 -4.48 20.91 -16.82
CA SER A 34 -4.87 22.31 -16.93
C SER A 34 -4.03 23.24 -16.02
N TYR A 35 -3.41 22.69 -14.96
CA TYR A 35 -2.60 23.43 -13.98
C TYR A 35 -1.17 22.91 -13.89
N ARG A 36 -0.47 22.89 -15.05
CA ARG A 36 0.86 22.27 -15.20
C ARG A 36 1.91 22.77 -14.20
N ALA A 37 1.98 24.08 -13.95
CA ALA A 37 2.97 24.65 -13.04
C ALA A 37 2.77 24.18 -11.59
N SER A 38 1.54 24.22 -11.08
CA SER A 38 1.20 23.72 -9.74
C SER A 38 1.46 22.21 -9.62
N PHE A 39 1.15 21.44 -10.66
CA PHE A 39 1.42 20.01 -10.71
C PHE A 39 2.92 19.70 -10.63
N LEU A 40 3.75 20.39 -11.43
CA LEU A 40 5.21 20.20 -11.44
C LEU A 40 5.82 20.57 -10.09
N LEU A 41 5.42 21.71 -9.53
CA LEU A 41 5.94 22.16 -8.22
C LEU A 41 5.60 21.18 -7.09
N THR A 42 4.34 20.73 -7.03
CA THR A 42 3.91 19.77 -6.01
C THR A 42 4.53 18.39 -6.20
N SER A 43 4.74 17.96 -7.45
CA SER A 43 5.41 16.68 -7.77
C SER A 43 6.88 16.73 -7.42
N ALA A 44 7.58 17.83 -7.73
CA ALA A 44 8.98 18.04 -7.35
C ALA A 44 9.16 18.11 -5.83
N GLY A 45 8.28 18.81 -5.12
CA GLY A 45 8.27 18.86 -3.65
C GLY A 45 8.07 17.48 -3.03
N ASN A 46 7.14 16.69 -3.56
CA ASN A 46 6.91 15.32 -3.06
C ASN A 46 8.12 14.40 -3.33
N LEU A 47 8.72 14.51 -4.52
CA LEU A 47 9.93 13.76 -4.86
C LEU A 47 11.10 14.15 -3.95
N LEU A 48 11.26 15.45 -3.64
CA LEU A 48 12.29 15.94 -2.71
C LEU A 48 12.09 15.34 -1.31
N ILE A 49 10.88 15.39 -0.77
CA ILE A 49 10.55 14.83 0.56
C ILE A 49 10.88 13.33 0.60
N THR A 50 10.45 12.57 -0.40
CA THR A 50 10.72 11.11 -0.43
C THR A 50 12.22 10.82 -0.62
N SER A 51 12.96 11.67 -1.33
CA SER A 51 14.40 11.54 -1.47
C SER A 51 15.14 11.87 -0.17
N LEU A 52 14.66 12.85 0.60
CA LEU A 52 15.19 13.15 1.93
C LEU A 52 15.00 11.99 2.91
N ASP A 53 13.87 11.28 2.84
CA ASP A 53 13.64 10.06 3.65
C ASP A 53 14.75 9.01 3.41
N PHE A 54 15.14 8.79 2.16
CA PHE A 54 16.24 7.88 1.83
C PHE A 54 17.61 8.45 2.23
N ALA A 55 17.81 9.75 2.07
CA ALA A 55 19.06 10.42 2.47
C ALA A 55 19.31 10.30 3.98
N VAL A 56 18.27 10.41 4.82
CA VAL A 56 18.38 10.18 6.27
C VAL A 56 18.90 8.78 6.56
N LEU A 57 18.38 7.77 5.86
CA LEU A 57 18.85 6.39 6.00
C LEU A 57 20.34 6.27 5.64
N VAL A 58 20.78 6.88 4.52
CA VAL A 58 22.18 6.88 4.10
C VAL A 58 23.06 7.60 5.13
N LEU A 59 22.57 8.72 5.71
CA LEU A 59 23.30 9.46 6.76
C LEU A 59 23.50 8.64 8.03
N MET A 60 22.52 7.82 8.43
CA MET A 60 22.68 6.91 9.57
C MET A 60 23.86 5.96 9.36
N PHE A 61 24.04 5.46 8.13
CA PHE A 61 25.13 4.55 7.80
C PHE A 61 26.50 5.24 7.63
N ARG A 62 26.59 6.58 7.72
CA ARG A 62 27.87 7.26 7.86
C ARG A 62 28.47 7.12 9.27
N HIS A 63 27.64 6.79 10.26
CA HIS A 63 28.04 6.66 11.67
C HIS A 63 28.01 5.22 12.17
N THR A 64 27.54 4.28 11.36
CA THR A 64 27.50 2.85 11.68
C THR A 64 27.63 2.01 10.41
N ASP A 65 28.43 0.96 10.47
CA ASP A 65 28.57 0.04 9.32
C ASP A 65 27.40 -0.92 9.18
N ARG A 66 26.68 -1.19 10.27
CA ARG A 66 25.55 -2.13 10.31
C ARG A 66 24.47 -1.65 11.26
N LEU A 67 23.22 -1.81 10.82
CA LEU A 67 22.03 -1.56 11.64
C LEU A 67 21.36 -2.90 11.97
N GLY A 68 21.38 -3.29 13.24
CA GLY A 68 20.85 -4.61 13.66
C GLY A 68 21.50 -5.79 12.93
N GLY A 69 22.77 -5.66 12.52
CA GLY A 69 23.51 -6.64 11.73
C GLY A 69 23.33 -6.54 10.20
N TRP A 70 22.46 -5.64 9.70
CA TRP A 70 22.17 -5.44 8.28
C TRP A 70 23.04 -4.32 7.69
N SER A 71 23.54 -4.52 6.47
CA SER A 71 24.31 -3.53 5.71
C SER A 71 23.38 -2.50 5.04
N LEU A 72 23.93 -1.36 4.62
CA LEU A 72 23.18 -0.32 3.91
C LEU A 72 22.38 -0.85 2.68
N PRO A 73 22.96 -1.67 1.77
CA PRO A 73 22.18 -2.19 0.65
C PRO A 73 21.03 -3.11 1.08
N GLU A 74 21.19 -3.88 2.15
CA GLU A 74 20.12 -4.75 2.68
C GLU A 74 18.98 -3.93 3.30
N VAL A 75 19.32 -2.87 4.05
CA VAL A 75 18.30 -1.96 4.61
C VAL A 75 17.65 -1.12 3.51
N ALA A 76 18.40 -0.77 2.46
CA ALA A 76 17.84 -0.10 1.28
C ALA A 76 16.81 -0.99 0.54
N LEU A 77 16.99 -2.32 0.53
CA LEU A 77 15.96 -3.24 0.03
C LEU A 77 14.68 -3.21 0.88
N LEU A 78 14.81 -3.19 2.22
CA LEU A 78 13.66 -3.06 3.11
C LEU A 78 12.93 -1.73 2.86
N TYR A 79 13.69 -0.63 2.80
CA TYR A 79 13.15 0.69 2.49
C TYR A 79 12.40 0.70 1.15
N ALA A 80 13.06 0.23 0.09
CA ALA A 80 12.54 0.30 -1.28
C ALA A 80 11.28 -0.54 -1.45
N THR A 81 11.26 -1.77 -0.93
CA THR A 81 10.11 -2.67 -1.03
C THR A 81 8.91 -2.15 -0.23
N SER A 82 9.13 -1.64 0.99
CA SER A 82 8.08 -1.02 1.80
C SER A 82 7.54 0.26 1.14
N ALA A 83 8.43 1.16 0.68
CA ALA A 83 8.05 2.41 0.04
C ALA A 83 7.32 2.18 -1.30
N PHE A 84 7.74 1.17 -2.07
CA PHE A 84 7.04 0.76 -3.29
C PHE A 84 5.64 0.26 -2.98
N ALA A 85 5.52 -0.71 -2.07
CA ALA A 85 4.25 -1.33 -1.73
C ALA A 85 3.22 -0.31 -1.24
N LEU A 86 3.63 0.57 -0.31
CA LEU A 86 2.77 1.67 0.15
C LEU A 86 2.46 2.66 -0.97
N GLY A 87 3.47 3.09 -1.75
CA GLY A 87 3.29 4.08 -2.81
C GLY A 87 2.40 3.59 -3.94
N ALA A 88 2.52 2.31 -4.34
CA ALA A 88 1.67 1.68 -5.32
C ALA A 88 0.22 1.51 -4.80
N ALA A 89 0.05 1.10 -3.54
CA ALA A 89 -1.26 1.03 -2.90
C ALA A 89 -1.92 2.42 -2.80
N ASP A 90 -1.17 3.44 -2.34
CA ASP A 90 -1.65 4.83 -2.28
C ASP A 90 -2.07 5.36 -3.66
N LEU A 91 -1.29 5.04 -4.71
CA LEU A 91 -1.64 5.40 -6.08
C LEU A 91 -2.96 4.76 -6.53
N LEU A 92 -3.17 3.48 -6.23
CA LEU A 92 -4.31 2.71 -6.72
C LEU A 92 -5.59 2.96 -5.91
N VAL A 93 -5.48 3.01 -4.58
CA VAL A 93 -6.65 3.03 -3.68
C VAL A 93 -6.58 4.12 -2.61
N GLY A 94 -5.49 4.88 -2.47
CA GLY A 94 -5.27 5.82 -1.37
C GLY A 94 -6.31 6.94 -1.27
N SER A 95 -7.10 7.19 -2.31
CA SER A 95 -8.19 8.19 -2.25
C SER A 95 -9.31 7.81 -1.29
N VAL A 96 -9.39 6.53 -0.87
CA VAL A 96 -10.36 6.07 0.14
C VAL A 96 -10.17 6.72 1.52
N ASP A 97 -8.99 7.30 1.79
CA ASP A 97 -8.71 8.05 3.03
C ASP A 97 -9.70 9.21 3.25
N GLY A 98 -10.26 9.73 2.15
CA GLY A 98 -11.23 10.81 2.16
C GLY A 98 -12.67 10.37 2.45
N LEU A 99 -12.93 9.07 2.65
CA LEU A 99 -14.30 8.53 2.75
C LEU A 99 -15.11 9.17 3.86
N GLY A 100 -14.55 9.34 5.06
CA GLY A 100 -15.25 9.98 6.18
C GLY A 100 -15.70 11.41 5.87
N GLY A 101 -14.88 12.16 5.11
CA GLY A 101 -15.28 13.49 4.61
C GLY A 101 -16.42 13.42 3.61
N GLN A 102 -16.41 12.44 2.71
CA GLN A 102 -17.47 12.24 1.71
C GLN A 102 -18.80 11.82 2.37
N ILE A 103 -18.72 10.98 3.42
CA ILE A 103 -19.87 10.60 4.23
C ILE A 103 -20.48 11.85 4.87
N ARG A 104 -19.69 12.65 5.59
CA ARG A 104 -20.18 13.85 6.30
C ARG A 104 -20.74 14.92 5.37
N SER A 105 -20.21 15.06 4.17
CA SER A 105 -20.65 16.06 3.19
C SER A 105 -21.81 15.56 2.30
N GLY A 106 -22.25 14.31 2.42
CA GLY A 106 -23.25 13.71 1.53
C GLY A 106 -22.71 13.42 0.11
N ALA A 107 -21.43 13.67 -0.15
CA ALA A 107 -20.83 13.41 -1.47
C ALA A 107 -20.85 11.92 -1.85
N LEU A 108 -20.82 11.04 -0.85
CA LEU A 108 -20.93 9.59 -1.08
C LEU A 108 -22.28 9.21 -1.69
N ASP A 109 -23.40 9.88 -1.29
CA ASP A 109 -24.73 9.59 -1.83
C ASP A 109 -24.76 9.83 -3.35
N THR A 110 -24.15 10.92 -3.81
CA THR A 110 -24.04 11.22 -5.25
C THR A 110 -23.17 10.23 -6.01
N LEU A 111 -22.15 9.66 -5.37
CA LEU A 111 -21.32 8.60 -5.94
C LEU A 111 -22.09 7.28 -6.06
N LEU A 112 -22.93 6.95 -5.09
CA LEU A 112 -23.74 5.73 -5.07
C LEU A 112 -24.85 5.72 -6.14
N LEU A 113 -25.28 6.88 -6.61
CA LEU A 113 -26.24 6.99 -7.72
C LEU A 113 -25.63 6.67 -9.10
N ARG A 114 -24.31 6.61 -9.21
CA ARG A 114 -23.65 6.29 -10.48
C ARG A 114 -23.71 4.78 -10.74
N PRO A 115 -23.96 4.34 -11.99
CA PRO A 115 -23.94 2.94 -12.36
C PRO A 115 -22.49 2.42 -12.45
N ALA A 116 -21.77 2.39 -11.33
CA ALA A 116 -20.38 1.96 -11.22
C ALA A 116 -20.09 1.41 -9.81
N PRO A 117 -19.10 0.49 -9.65
CA PRO A 117 -18.76 -0.03 -8.34
C PRO A 117 -18.31 1.08 -7.39
N ALA A 118 -18.99 1.26 -6.26
CA ALA A 118 -18.75 2.33 -5.31
C ALA A 118 -17.28 2.40 -4.86
N LEU A 119 -16.66 1.25 -4.52
CA LEU A 119 -15.25 1.20 -4.13
C LEU A 119 -14.33 1.73 -5.25
N ALA A 120 -14.56 1.33 -6.50
CA ALA A 120 -13.73 1.78 -7.62
C ALA A 120 -13.85 3.30 -7.83
N MET A 121 -15.04 3.86 -7.66
CA MET A 121 -15.28 5.30 -7.79
C MET A 121 -14.61 6.09 -6.67
N VAL A 122 -14.75 5.63 -5.42
CA VAL A 122 -14.09 6.25 -4.25
C VAL A 122 -12.56 6.17 -4.38
N CYS A 123 -12.01 5.03 -4.80
CA CYS A 123 -10.57 4.85 -5.04
C CYS A 123 -10.01 5.79 -6.13
N ALA A 124 -10.81 6.07 -7.17
CA ALA A 124 -10.41 6.91 -8.29
C ALA A 124 -10.66 8.41 -8.03
N GLU A 125 -11.45 8.76 -7.02
CA GLU A 125 -11.76 10.14 -6.72
C GLU A 125 -10.50 10.93 -6.35
N ARG A 126 -10.36 12.12 -6.94
CA ARG A 126 -9.17 12.98 -6.74
C ARG A 126 -7.86 12.26 -7.03
N PHE A 127 -7.85 11.31 -7.98
CA PHE A 127 -6.63 10.65 -8.43
C PHE A 127 -5.57 11.69 -8.82
N THR A 128 -4.33 11.53 -8.33
CA THR A 128 -3.25 12.47 -8.60
C THR A 128 -1.97 11.76 -9.04
N LEU A 129 -1.40 12.20 -10.17
CA LEU A 129 -0.14 11.65 -10.70
C LEU A 129 1.06 11.93 -9.79
N ARG A 130 1.00 12.92 -8.89
CA ARG A 130 2.07 13.18 -7.91
C ARG A 130 2.36 11.99 -7.01
N ARG A 131 1.37 11.08 -6.82
CA ARG A 131 1.55 9.84 -6.04
C ARG A 131 2.51 8.85 -6.71
N LEU A 132 2.81 9.01 -8.02
CA LEU A 132 3.81 8.21 -8.74
C LEU A 132 5.24 8.46 -8.23
N GLY A 133 5.53 9.60 -7.61
CA GLY A 133 6.87 9.95 -7.16
C GLY A 133 7.47 8.90 -6.21
N ARG A 134 6.71 8.45 -5.21
CA ARG A 134 7.16 7.46 -4.24
C ARG A 134 7.47 6.09 -4.87
N PRO A 135 6.59 5.43 -5.64
CA PRO A 135 6.91 4.14 -6.25
C PRO A 135 8.04 4.24 -7.29
N LEU A 136 8.16 5.32 -8.06
CA LEU A 136 9.26 5.50 -9.01
C LEU A 136 10.60 5.65 -8.29
N GLN A 137 10.68 6.50 -7.27
CA GLN A 137 11.89 6.66 -6.46
C GLN A 137 12.29 5.34 -5.78
N SER A 138 11.31 4.62 -5.22
CA SER A 138 11.60 3.34 -4.56
C SER A 138 12.12 2.28 -5.52
N LEU A 139 11.68 2.27 -6.79
CA LEU A 139 12.24 1.39 -7.83
C LEU A 139 13.69 1.75 -8.16
N LEU A 140 14.07 3.03 -8.16
CA LEU A 140 15.45 3.45 -8.35
C LEU A 140 16.34 2.98 -7.20
N VAL A 141 15.88 3.15 -5.95
CA VAL A 141 16.58 2.65 -4.76
C VAL A 141 16.66 1.12 -4.78
N LEU A 142 15.59 0.43 -5.18
CA LEU A 142 15.56 -1.02 -5.32
C LEU A 142 16.60 -1.51 -6.33
N GLY A 143 16.64 -0.91 -7.52
CA GLY A 143 17.63 -1.24 -8.55
C GLY A 143 19.06 -1.03 -8.07
N TRP A 144 19.32 0.09 -7.38
CA TRP A 144 20.61 0.37 -6.77
C TRP A 144 20.98 -0.70 -5.71
N ALA A 145 20.06 -1.05 -4.81
CA ALA A 145 20.32 -2.02 -3.75
C ALA A 145 20.57 -3.42 -4.31
N VAL A 146 19.78 -3.86 -5.30
CA VAL A 146 20.00 -5.13 -6.02
C VAL A 146 21.37 -5.16 -6.67
N HIS A 147 21.79 -4.08 -7.35
CA HIS A 147 23.11 -3.99 -7.98
C HIS A 147 24.26 -4.05 -6.95
N ARG A 148 24.06 -3.52 -5.76
CA ARG A 148 25.08 -3.49 -4.68
C ARG A 148 25.20 -4.83 -3.91
N LEU A 149 24.35 -5.81 -4.19
CA LEU A 149 24.35 -7.14 -3.59
C LEU A 149 24.61 -8.23 -4.65
N PRO A 150 25.77 -8.21 -5.35
CA PRO A 150 26.07 -9.17 -6.39
C PRO A 150 26.15 -10.61 -5.82
N GLY A 151 25.81 -11.60 -6.65
CA GLY A 151 25.89 -13.03 -6.29
C GLY A 151 24.72 -13.56 -5.44
N ARG A 152 23.81 -12.70 -5.01
CA ARG A 152 22.61 -13.12 -4.24
C ARG A 152 21.35 -13.32 -5.09
N TRP A 153 21.38 -12.99 -6.38
CA TRP A 153 20.21 -12.97 -7.25
C TRP A 153 20.17 -14.15 -8.20
N SER A 154 19.35 -15.14 -7.87
CA SER A 154 18.89 -16.17 -8.81
C SER A 154 17.57 -15.74 -9.45
N ALA A 155 17.17 -16.43 -10.54
CA ALA A 155 15.85 -16.19 -11.15
C ALA A 155 14.71 -16.39 -10.14
N ALA A 156 14.83 -17.37 -9.23
CA ALA A 156 13.85 -17.58 -8.16
C ALA A 156 13.78 -16.40 -7.18
N HIS A 157 14.93 -15.82 -6.80
CA HIS A 157 14.96 -14.64 -5.92
C HIS A 157 14.34 -13.39 -6.60
N LEU A 158 14.57 -13.21 -7.91
CA LEU A 158 13.94 -12.12 -8.67
C LEU A 158 12.43 -12.31 -8.81
N LEU A 159 11.96 -13.53 -9.05
CA LEU A 159 10.53 -13.85 -9.04
C LEU A 159 9.91 -13.60 -7.67
N MET A 160 10.59 -14.02 -6.59
CA MET A 160 10.14 -13.77 -5.22
C MET A 160 10.11 -12.27 -4.89
N LEU A 161 11.09 -11.49 -5.38
CA LEU A 161 11.10 -10.03 -5.25
C LEU A 161 9.90 -9.40 -5.99
N GLY A 162 9.63 -9.81 -7.22
CA GLY A 162 8.44 -9.36 -7.95
C GLY A 162 7.13 -9.71 -7.24
N GLN A 163 7.04 -10.95 -6.75
CA GLN A 163 5.88 -11.42 -5.98
C GLN A 163 5.64 -10.60 -4.70
N LEU A 164 6.71 -10.30 -3.93
CA LEU A 164 6.56 -9.51 -2.71
C LEU A 164 6.13 -8.06 -3.00
N LEU A 165 6.59 -7.45 -4.09
CA LEU A 165 6.14 -6.10 -4.47
C LEU A 165 4.63 -6.08 -4.76
N VAL A 166 4.14 -7.09 -5.48
CA VAL A 166 2.70 -7.23 -5.76
C VAL A 166 1.92 -7.52 -4.47
N SER A 167 2.35 -8.53 -3.70
CA SER A 167 1.68 -8.91 -2.44
C SER A 167 1.68 -7.78 -1.42
N GLY A 168 2.80 -7.07 -1.26
CA GLY A 168 2.91 -5.92 -0.39
C GLY A 168 1.97 -4.79 -0.79
N THR A 169 1.86 -4.52 -2.10
CA THR A 169 0.90 -3.53 -2.63
C THR A 169 -0.54 -3.93 -2.29
N VAL A 170 -0.89 -5.21 -2.41
CA VAL A 170 -2.23 -5.70 -2.06
C VAL A 170 -2.47 -5.62 -0.56
N ILE A 171 -1.49 -5.96 0.30
CA ILE A 171 -1.62 -5.85 1.75
C ILE A 171 -1.86 -4.39 2.17
N PHE A 172 -1.06 -3.43 1.70
CA PHE A 172 -1.29 -2.02 2.00
C PHE A 172 -2.61 -1.51 1.40
N GLY A 173 -2.97 -1.94 0.20
CA GLY A 173 -4.27 -1.63 -0.40
C GLY A 173 -5.43 -2.14 0.46
N ALA A 174 -5.31 -3.33 1.01
CA ALA A 174 -6.29 -3.90 1.94
C ALA A 174 -6.37 -3.09 3.26
N LEU A 175 -5.25 -2.60 3.78
CA LEU A 175 -5.23 -1.73 4.96
C LEU A 175 -5.90 -0.38 4.68
N PHE A 176 -5.67 0.23 3.51
CA PHE A 176 -6.38 1.44 3.08
C PHE A 176 -7.90 1.21 3.00
N VAL A 177 -8.33 0.15 2.31
CA VAL A 177 -9.75 -0.14 2.12
C VAL A 177 -10.41 -0.57 3.43
N GLY A 178 -9.75 -1.41 4.23
CA GLY A 178 -10.24 -1.87 5.53
C GLY A 178 -10.37 -0.72 6.53
N GLY A 179 -9.36 0.15 6.62
CA GLY A 179 -9.38 1.35 7.46
C GLY A 179 -10.46 2.34 7.02
N ALA A 180 -10.62 2.54 5.71
CA ALA A 180 -11.71 3.35 5.17
C ALA A 180 -13.08 2.75 5.50
N ALA A 181 -13.22 1.43 5.46
CA ALA A 181 -14.49 0.78 5.82
C ALA A 181 -14.90 1.06 7.27
N ILE A 182 -13.95 1.21 8.20
CA ILE A 182 -14.24 1.57 9.60
C ILE A 182 -14.89 2.96 9.70
N GLN A 183 -14.60 3.87 8.75
CA GLN A 183 -15.14 5.21 8.71
C GLN A 183 -16.67 5.24 8.48
N PHE A 184 -17.30 4.15 8.03
CA PHE A 184 -18.76 4.04 7.96
C PHE A 184 -19.41 4.05 9.35
N TRP A 185 -18.70 3.59 10.38
CA TRP A 185 -19.16 3.58 11.78
C TRP A 185 -18.51 4.68 12.62
N TRP A 186 -17.23 4.95 12.37
CA TRP A 186 -16.43 5.95 13.06
C TRP A 186 -15.84 6.92 12.05
N GLY A 187 -16.51 8.05 11.86
CA GLY A 187 -16.13 9.04 10.85
C GLY A 187 -14.71 9.61 11.00
N GLU A 188 -14.10 9.48 12.18
CA GLU A 188 -12.74 9.98 12.50
C GLU A 188 -11.65 8.89 12.53
N ALA A 189 -11.95 7.68 12.04
CA ALA A 189 -10.99 6.57 12.03
C ALA A 189 -9.79 6.77 11.07
N LYS A 190 -9.70 7.91 10.38
CA LYS A 190 -8.62 8.21 9.42
C LYS A 190 -7.23 8.18 10.04
N GLU A 191 -7.07 8.78 11.23
CA GLU A 191 -5.76 8.82 11.89
C GLU A 191 -5.29 7.43 12.34
N MET A 192 -6.22 6.60 12.80
CA MET A 192 -5.95 5.20 13.10
C MET A 192 -5.50 4.44 11.83
N GLN A 193 -6.19 4.64 10.71
CA GLN A 193 -5.82 4.07 9.41
C GLN A 193 -4.41 4.51 9.01
N ASN A 194 -4.07 5.80 9.12
CA ASN A 194 -2.76 6.35 8.80
C ASN A 194 -1.65 5.72 9.67
N SER A 195 -1.91 5.45 10.94
CA SER A 195 -0.96 4.79 11.83
C SER A 195 -0.60 3.38 11.34
N PHE A 196 -1.54 2.65 10.78
CA PHE A 196 -1.28 1.30 10.25
C PHE A 196 -0.70 1.30 8.83
N THR A 197 -1.05 2.26 7.99
CA THR A 197 -0.54 2.35 6.63
C THR A 197 0.83 3.03 6.60
N TYR A 198 0.89 4.34 6.84
CA TYR A 198 2.15 5.10 6.78
C TYR A 198 3.08 4.76 7.94
N GLY A 199 2.56 4.58 9.16
CA GLY A 199 3.33 4.14 10.31
C GLY A 199 3.89 2.73 10.12
N GLY A 200 3.06 1.80 9.65
CA GLY A 200 3.48 0.44 9.30
C GLY A 200 4.57 0.40 8.23
N ALA A 201 4.44 1.19 7.18
CA ALA A 201 5.46 1.28 6.14
C ALA A 201 6.78 1.87 6.69
N THR A 202 6.71 2.83 7.60
CA THR A 202 7.90 3.42 8.24
C THR A 202 8.62 2.38 9.10
N LEU A 203 7.88 1.58 9.87
CA LEU A 203 8.42 0.49 10.66
C LEU A 203 9.13 -0.55 9.78
N LEU A 204 8.54 -0.94 8.66
CA LEU A 204 9.09 -1.93 7.74
C LEU A 204 10.37 -1.47 6.99
N ARG A 205 10.72 -0.20 7.01
CA ARG A 205 11.97 0.32 6.40
C ARG A 205 13.22 -0.16 7.12
N TYR A 206 13.08 -0.58 8.38
CA TYR A 206 14.19 -0.97 9.24
C TYR A 206 14.19 -2.48 9.49
N PRO A 207 15.36 -3.06 9.81
CA PRO A 207 15.49 -4.48 10.09
C PRO A 207 14.62 -4.93 11.27
N PRO A 208 13.98 -6.10 11.20
CA PRO A 208 13.18 -6.62 12.31
C PRO A 208 14.02 -6.89 13.57
N SER A 209 15.32 -7.09 13.42
CA SER A 209 16.27 -7.36 14.52
C SER A 209 16.47 -6.20 15.50
N ILE A 210 16.06 -4.97 15.16
CA ILE A 210 16.18 -3.81 16.06
C ILE A 210 14.93 -3.64 16.94
N TYR A 211 13.87 -4.38 16.68
CA TYR A 211 12.60 -4.28 17.38
C TYR A 211 12.43 -5.37 18.43
N ALA A 212 11.64 -5.09 19.46
CA ALA A 212 11.22 -6.07 20.42
C ALA A 212 10.43 -7.20 19.75
N ARG A 213 10.63 -8.45 20.21
CA ARG A 213 10.01 -9.64 19.63
C ARG A 213 8.48 -9.58 19.61
N GLU A 214 7.90 -8.97 20.63
CA GLU A 214 6.45 -8.77 20.77
C GLU A 214 5.90 -7.87 19.67
N LEU A 215 6.64 -6.79 19.32
CA LEU A 215 6.27 -5.91 18.22
C LEU A 215 6.34 -6.64 16.88
N VAL A 216 7.42 -7.42 16.66
CA VAL A 216 7.57 -8.20 15.42
C VAL A 216 6.45 -9.24 15.32
N ALA A 217 6.08 -9.89 16.41
CA ALA A 217 4.95 -10.85 16.44
C ALA A 217 3.61 -10.15 16.15
N GLY A 218 3.36 -8.97 16.75
CA GLY A 218 2.16 -8.19 16.49
C GLY A 218 2.03 -7.74 15.03
N VAL A 219 3.15 -7.34 14.42
CA VAL A 219 3.23 -6.93 13.01
C VAL A 219 3.15 -8.13 12.06
N THR A 220 3.45 -9.33 12.53
CA THR A 220 3.35 -10.56 11.72
C THR A 220 1.95 -11.16 11.77
N PHE A 221 1.34 -11.25 12.94
CA PHE A 221 0.09 -11.99 13.14
C PHE A 221 -1.14 -11.10 13.35
N GLY A 222 -0.96 -9.90 13.93
CA GLY A 222 -2.06 -8.95 14.14
C GLY A 222 -2.34 -8.13 12.88
N LEU A 223 -1.30 -7.51 12.33
CA LEU A 223 -1.36 -6.77 11.07
C LEU A 223 -0.30 -7.40 10.16
N PRO A 224 -0.63 -8.25 9.18
CA PRO A 224 0.35 -9.10 8.47
C PRO A 224 1.33 -8.30 7.59
N LEU A 225 1.92 -7.24 8.17
CA LEU A 225 2.86 -6.33 7.53
C LEU A 225 4.25 -6.98 7.34
N ALA A 226 4.66 -7.92 8.20
CA ALA A 226 5.92 -8.64 8.04
C ALA A 226 6.00 -9.40 6.69
N PHE A 227 4.85 -9.79 6.13
CA PHE A 227 4.75 -10.42 4.81
C PHE A 227 4.96 -9.44 3.64
N VAL A 228 4.96 -8.13 3.90
CA VAL A 228 5.27 -7.14 2.86
C VAL A 228 6.73 -7.25 2.44
N ASN A 229 7.66 -7.40 3.41
CA ASN A 229 9.09 -7.45 3.08
C ASN A 229 9.94 -8.27 4.07
N TRP A 230 9.71 -8.20 5.39
CA TRP A 230 10.63 -8.80 6.37
C TRP A 230 10.85 -10.29 6.14
N LEU A 231 9.77 -11.08 6.08
CA LEU A 231 9.87 -12.53 5.92
C LEU A 231 10.47 -12.93 4.55
N PRO A 232 9.96 -12.44 3.39
CA PRO A 232 10.52 -12.84 2.11
C PRO A 232 11.94 -12.31 1.88
N LEU A 233 12.29 -11.11 2.37
CA LEU A 233 13.65 -10.58 2.23
C LEU A 233 14.64 -11.30 3.15
N SER A 234 14.23 -11.73 4.34
CA SER A 234 15.07 -12.57 5.21
C SER A 234 15.50 -13.84 4.47
N ARG A 235 14.59 -14.46 3.72
CA ARG A 235 14.92 -15.61 2.86
C ARG A 235 15.91 -15.27 1.76
N ILE A 236 15.64 -14.22 0.97
CA ILE A 236 16.50 -13.79 -0.14
C ILE A 236 17.91 -13.45 0.37
N LEU A 237 18.00 -12.82 1.52
CA LEU A 237 19.26 -12.33 2.10
C LEU A 237 19.96 -13.37 2.99
N GLY A 238 19.34 -14.54 3.24
CA GLY A 238 19.87 -15.57 4.15
C GLY A 238 19.99 -15.07 5.58
N ARG A 239 19.04 -14.22 6.02
CA ARG A 239 18.98 -13.67 7.38
C ARG A 239 18.05 -14.52 8.25
N PRO A 240 18.38 -14.74 9.53
CA PRO A 240 17.50 -15.48 10.43
C PRO A 240 16.20 -14.70 10.69
N ASP A 241 15.09 -15.42 10.71
CA ASP A 241 13.82 -14.86 11.16
C ASP A 241 13.85 -14.61 12.68
N PRO A 242 13.51 -13.40 13.17
CA PRO A 242 13.52 -13.08 14.61
C PRO A 242 12.55 -13.90 15.42
N LEU A 243 11.47 -14.41 14.81
CA LEU A 243 10.46 -15.23 15.47
C LEU A 243 10.77 -16.73 15.41
N GLY A 244 11.68 -17.16 14.53
CA GLY A 244 12.00 -18.56 14.30
C GLY A 244 10.87 -19.33 13.62
N LEU A 245 10.14 -18.70 12.72
CA LEU A 245 9.01 -19.29 12.01
C LEU A 245 9.46 -20.36 11.00
N PRO A 246 8.61 -21.36 10.70
CA PRO A 246 8.86 -22.31 9.62
C PRO A 246 9.09 -21.59 8.28
N ALA A 247 10.00 -22.13 7.46
CA ALA A 247 10.38 -21.56 6.15
C ALA A 247 9.18 -21.31 5.19
N ALA A 248 8.06 -22.02 5.41
CA ALA A 248 6.84 -21.80 4.64
C ALA A 248 6.30 -20.37 4.76
N PHE A 249 6.49 -19.71 5.90
CA PHE A 249 6.04 -18.33 6.14
C PHE A 249 6.79 -17.31 5.24
N GLU A 250 8.03 -17.60 4.86
CA GLU A 250 8.84 -16.75 3.98
C GLU A 250 8.23 -16.62 2.56
N TYR A 251 7.42 -17.61 2.16
CA TYR A 251 6.71 -17.67 0.86
C TYR A 251 5.23 -17.30 0.97
N ALA A 252 4.71 -17.06 2.17
CA ALA A 252 3.28 -16.90 2.41
C ALA A 252 2.72 -15.51 2.07
N SER A 253 3.56 -14.58 1.54
CA SER A 253 3.11 -13.22 1.18
C SER A 253 1.87 -13.19 0.26
N PRO A 254 1.70 -14.04 -0.77
CA PRO A 254 0.49 -14.04 -1.59
C PRO A 254 -0.74 -14.49 -0.82
N LEU A 255 -0.59 -15.47 0.08
CA LEU A 255 -1.68 -15.94 0.93
C LEU A 255 -2.10 -14.84 1.90
N ALA A 256 -1.14 -14.19 2.58
CA ALA A 256 -1.41 -13.05 3.45
C ALA A 256 -2.13 -11.92 2.68
N ALA A 257 -1.67 -11.60 1.47
CA ALA A 257 -2.28 -10.60 0.61
C ALA A 257 -3.73 -10.96 0.25
N ALA A 258 -4.00 -12.22 -0.11
CA ALA A 258 -5.35 -12.70 -0.43
C ALA A 258 -6.29 -12.64 0.79
N LEU A 259 -5.81 -13.04 1.96
CA LEU A 259 -6.57 -12.97 3.22
C LEU A 259 -6.89 -11.52 3.59
N CYS A 260 -5.90 -10.60 3.51
CA CYS A 260 -6.11 -9.18 3.77
C CYS A 260 -7.12 -8.56 2.80
N ALA A 261 -6.98 -8.85 1.50
CA ALA A 261 -7.91 -8.34 0.49
C ALA A 261 -9.33 -8.88 0.70
N GLY A 262 -9.46 -10.15 1.08
CA GLY A 262 -10.75 -10.77 1.44
C GLY A 262 -11.38 -10.07 2.65
N ALA A 263 -10.62 -9.90 3.72
CA ALA A 263 -11.08 -9.23 4.95
C ALA A 263 -11.49 -7.77 4.69
N ALA A 264 -10.67 -7.02 3.96
CA ALA A 264 -10.98 -5.64 3.57
C ALA A 264 -12.23 -5.55 2.69
N GLY A 265 -12.40 -6.49 1.74
CA GLY A 265 -13.59 -6.58 0.90
C GLY A 265 -14.86 -6.90 1.69
N LEU A 266 -14.77 -7.75 2.71
CA LEU A 266 -15.89 -8.04 3.63
C LEU A 266 -16.21 -6.83 4.50
N ALA A 267 -15.19 -6.17 5.08
CA ALA A 267 -15.37 -4.94 5.87
C ALA A 267 -16.03 -3.84 5.05
N TRP A 268 -15.57 -3.61 3.81
CA TRP A 268 -16.17 -2.65 2.89
C TRP A 268 -17.65 -2.94 2.63
N ARG A 269 -17.99 -4.21 2.32
CA ARG A 269 -19.38 -4.62 2.08
C ARG A 269 -20.26 -4.43 3.31
N ALA A 270 -19.74 -4.76 4.50
CA ALA A 270 -20.43 -4.57 5.76
C ALA A 270 -20.67 -3.07 6.03
N GLY A 271 -19.65 -2.23 5.85
CA GLY A 271 -19.74 -0.78 6.00
C GLY A 271 -20.76 -0.17 5.04
N LEU A 272 -20.71 -0.55 3.76
CA LEU A 272 -21.66 -0.05 2.77
C LEU A 272 -23.11 -0.46 3.06
N ARG A 273 -23.33 -1.66 3.64
CA ARG A 273 -24.69 -2.10 4.07
C ARG A 273 -25.18 -1.37 5.31
N ALA A 274 -24.26 -0.99 6.20
CA ALA A 274 -24.57 -0.24 7.42
C ALA A 274 -24.78 1.27 7.14
N TYR A 275 -24.30 1.74 6.00
CA TYR A 275 -24.41 3.15 5.63
C TYR A 275 -25.88 3.53 5.46
N ARG A 276 -26.29 4.50 6.23
CA ARG A 276 -27.56 5.21 6.07
C ARG A 276 -27.19 6.59 5.55
N GLY A 277 -27.66 6.92 4.34
CA GLY A 277 -27.42 8.22 3.74
C GLY A 277 -27.64 9.35 4.74
N THR A 278 -26.92 10.45 4.58
CA THR A 278 -27.11 11.67 5.40
C THR A 278 -28.48 12.29 5.16
N GLY A 279 -29.34 11.59 4.46
CA GLY A 279 -30.62 12.03 3.96
C GLY A 279 -31.45 12.72 5.03
N SER A 280 -31.53 13.92 4.80
CA SER A 280 -32.62 14.81 5.08
C SER A 280 -33.93 14.28 4.59
#